data_e2dbc0e100da63b609428532c632be95
#
_entry.id   e2dbc0e100da63b609428532c632be95
#
_cell.length_a   1.000
_cell.length_b   1.000
_cell.length_c   1.000
_cell.angle_alpha   90.00
_cell.angle_beta   90.00
_cell.angle_gamma   90.00
#
_symmetry.space_group_name_H-M   'P 1'
#
loop_
_entity.id
_entity.type
_entity.pdbx_description
1 polymer ?
#
loop_
_entity_poly.entity_id
_entity_poly.type
_entity_poly.pdbx_seq_one_letter_code
_entity_poly.pdbx_strand_id
1 'polypeptide(L)'
;KIDNVEESKVFEAINTYKDACDFAEIVPVSALKGKNTDELIDTIMKYLPYGPQYYDEDTITDQPERQIVAELIREQALRQLDKEVPHGIAVVIDSMKERPNGGIIDIDATIVCERDSHKGIIIGKQGAMLKKIGTHARYGIERLLDTKVNLKLWVKVKKDWRDTDTLLKNFGFRDE
;
A
#
# COMPACT_ATOMS: atom_id res chain seq x y z
N LYS A 1 -2.55 -11.46 15.06
CA LYS A 1 -3.12 -12.38 14.02
C LYS A 1 -3.69 -13.65 14.69
N ILE A 2 -4.68 -13.46 15.59
CA ILE A 2 -5.25 -14.58 16.38
C ILE A 2 -6.06 -15.58 15.55
N ASP A 3 -6.35 -15.29 14.32
CA ASP A 3 -6.98 -16.19 13.33
C ASP A 3 -6.09 -17.38 12.93
N ASN A 4 -4.77 -17.26 13.11
CA ASN A 4 -3.78 -18.26 12.72
C ASN A 4 -3.14 -18.99 13.91
N VAL A 5 -3.65 -18.77 15.12
CA VAL A 5 -3.05 -19.27 16.36
C VAL A 5 -4.13 -19.84 17.28
N GLU A 6 -3.84 -20.93 17.96
CA GLU A 6 -4.73 -21.48 18.98
C GLU A 6 -4.84 -20.54 20.17
N GLU A 7 -6.02 -20.49 20.78
CA GLU A 7 -6.33 -19.55 21.88
C GLU A 7 -5.38 -19.71 23.07
N SER A 8 -4.98 -20.94 23.40
CA SER A 8 -3.98 -21.24 24.43
C SER A 8 -2.64 -20.54 24.18
N LYS A 9 -2.19 -20.49 22.93
CA LYS A 9 -0.94 -19.82 22.53
C LYS A 9 -1.05 -18.30 22.56
N VAL A 10 -2.26 -17.74 22.35
CA VAL A 10 -2.49 -16.30 22.51
C VAL A 10 -2.31 -15.92 23.99
N PHE A 11 -2.88 -16.68 24.92
CA PHE A 11 -2.69 -16.46 26.36
C PHE A 11 -1.24 -16.62 26.80
N GLU A 12 -0.55 -17.64 26.29
CA GLU A 12 0.88 -17.85 26.56
C GLU A 12 1.73 -16.65 26.10
N ALA A 13 1.48 -16.17 24.87
CA ALA A 13 2.17 -14.99 24.34
C ALA A 13 1.90 -13.73 25.19
N ILE A 14 0.65 -13.48 25.59
CA ILE A 14 0.30 -12.35 26.46
C ILE A 14 1.05 -12.47 27.80
N ASN A 15 1.04 -13.64 28.43
CA ASN A 15 1.72 -13.85 29.69
C ASN A 15 3.25 -13.71 29.59
N THR A 16 3.82 -14.09 28.45
CA THR A 16 5.27 -13.96 28.22
C THR A 16 5.71 -12.52 28.06
N TYR A 17 4.89 -11.69 27.39
CA TYR A 17 5.32 -10.34 27.00
C TYR A 17 4.69 -9.21 27.82
N LYS A 18 3.66 -9.47 28.67
CA LYS A 18 2.97 -8.42 29.43
C LYS A 18 3.88 -7.55 30.30
N ASP A 19 4.97 -8.16 30.79
CA ASP A 19 5.92 -7.49 31.68
C ASP A 19 7.16 -6.96 30.91
N ALA A 20 7.22 -7.11 29.58
CA ALA A 20 8.35 -6.66 28.76
C ALA A 20 8.36 -5.13 28.55
N CYS A 21 7.22 -4.48 28.72
CA CYS A 21 7.05 -3.03 28.63
C CYS A 21 5.84 -2.62 29.48
N ASP A 22 5.76 -1.35 29.87
CA ASP A 22 4.59 -0.78 30.53
C ASP A 22 3.47 -0.53 29.52
N PHE A 23 2.79 -1.61 29.10
CA PHE A 23 1.68 -1.53 28.17
C PHE A 23 0.44 -0.99 28.88
N ALA A 24 -0.20 0.03 28.30
CA ALA A 24 -1.50 0.48 28.78
C ALA A 24 -2.58 -0.61 28.65
N GLU A 25 -2.58 -1.33 27.50
CA GLU A 25 -3.50 -2.45 27.23
C GLU A 25 -2.85 -3.43 26.24
N ILE A 26 -3.29 -4.68 26.24
CA ILE A 26 -2.90 -5.71 25.25
C ILE A 26 -4.17 -6.30 24.67
N VAL A 27 -4.49 -5.96 23.42
CA VAL A 27 -5.70 -6.41 22.72
C VAL A 27 -5.33 -7.40 21.62
N PRO A 28 -5.67 -8.70 21.77
CA PRO A 28 -5.44 -9.69 20.73
C PRO A 28 -6.45 -9.54 19.59
N VAL A 29 -5.98 -9.28 18.35
CA VAL A 29 -6.84 -8.98 17.20
C VAL A 29 -6.56 -9.86 15.99
N SER A 30 -7.58 -10.03 15.15
CA SER A 30 -7.44 -10.44 13.76
C SER A 30 -8.05 -9.40 12.83
N ALA A 31 -7.24 -8.54 12.24
CA ALA A 31 -7.71 -7.56 11.27
C ALA A 31 -8.35 -8.23 10.04
N LEU A 32 -7.80 -9.40 9.61
CA LEU A 32 -8.34 -10.15 8.46
C LEU A 32 -9.78 -10.65 8.69
N LYS A 33 -10.11 -11.04 9.92
CA LYS A 33 -11.41 -11.62 10.30
C LYS A 33 -12.31 -10.63 11.05
N GLY A 34 -11.84 -9.41 11.30
CA GLY A 34 -12.54 -8.42 12.12
C GLY A 34 -12.71 -8.83 13.59
N LYS A 35 -11.95 -9.83 14.08
CA LYS A 35 -12.10 -10.29 15.47
C LYS A 35 -11.42 -9.32 16.42
N ASN A 36 -12.15 -8.81 17.41
CA ASN A 36 -11.73 -7.83 18.42
C ASN A 36 -11.22 -6.48 17.81
N THR A 37 -11.60 -6.14 16.58
CA THR A 37 -11.27 -4.84 15.98
C THR A 37 -12.02 -3.69 16.63
N ASP A 38 -13.30 -3.90 16.97
CA ASP A 38 -14.13 -2.90 17.66
C ASP A 38 -13.61 -2.66 19.09
N GLU A 39 -13.26 -3.73 19.81
CA GLU A 39 -12.64 -3.63 21.14
C GLU A 39 -11.31 -2.86 21.09
N LEU A 40 -10.51 -3.05 20.04
CA LEU A 40 -9.27 -2.29 19.84
C LEU A 40 -9.59 -0.80 19.66
N ILE A 41 -10.57 -0.45 18.82
CA ILE A 41 -10.98 0.94 18.59
C ILE A 41 -11.49 1.56 19.89
N ASP A 42 -12.38 0.90 20.61
CA ASP A 42 -12.91 1.36 21.88
C ASP A 42 -11.81 1.57 22.92
N THR A 43 -10.81 0.68 22.92
CA THR A 43 -9.65 0.81 23.81
C THR A 43 -8.80 2.02 23.43
N ILE A 44 -8.49 2.23 22.15
CA ILE A 44 -7.74 3.41 21.69
C ILE A 44 -8.47 4.69 22.07
N MET A 45 -9.79 4.75 21.87
CA MET A 45 -10.59 5.94 22.18
C MET A 45 -10.51 6.37 23.66
N LYS A 46 -10.27 5.45 24.61
CA LYS A 46 -10.08 5.77 26.03
C LYS A 46 -8.81 6.56 26.31
N TYR A 47 -7.80 6.41 25.46
CA TYR A 47 -6.47 7.03 25.63
C TYR A 47 -6.28 8.28 24.77
N LEU A 48 -7.19 8.57 23.84
CA LEU A 48 -7.11 9.76 23.02
C LEU A 48 -7.53 11.01 23.80
N PRO A 49 -6.72 12.07 23.79
CA PRO A 49 -7.11 13.35 24.40
C PRO A 49 -8.20 14.03 23.58
N TYR A 50 -9.03 14.80 24.23
CA TYR A 50 -9.93 15.73 23.53
C TYR A 50 -9.10 16.83 22.85
N GLY A 51 -9.40 17.10 21.59
CA GLY A 51 -8.69 18.11 20.79
C GLY A 51 -9.57 18.69 19.67
N PRO A 52 -9.07 19.71 18.97
CA PRO A 52 -9.76 20.24 17.80
C PRO A 52 -9.79 19.17 16.69
N GLN A 53 -10.81 19.25 15.85
CA GLN A 53 -10.88 18.43 14.65
C GLN A 53 -9.78 18.90 13.67
N TYR A 54 -8.84 18.01 13.33
CA TYR A 54 -7.72 18.31 12.42
C TYR A 54 -8.06 18.04 10.96
N TYR A 55 -9.04 17.17 10.71
CA TYR A 55 -9.50 16.77 9.37
C TYR A 55 -11.02 16.93 9.30
N ASP A 56 -11.53 17.36 8.16
CA ASP A 56 -12.97 17.38 7.90
C ASP A 56 -13.54 15.95 7.88
N GLU A 57 -14.83 15.82 8.21
CA GLU A 57 -15.50 14.49 8.28
C GLU A 57 -15.44 13.71 6.97
N ASP A 58 -15.36 14.41 5.84
CA ASP A 58 -15.26 13.83 4.49
C ASP A 58 -13.82 13.54 4.06
N THR A 59 -12.82 13.90 4.87
CA THR A 59 -11.41 13.67 4.56
C THR A 59 -11.04 12.22 4.81
N ILE A 60 -10.91 11.42 3.75
CA ILE A 60 -10.53 10.00 3.83
C ILE A 60 -9.02 9.85 4.06
N THR A 61 -8.20 10.76 3.51
CA THR A 61 -6.73 10.73 3.59
C THR A 61 -6.16 12.11 3.28
N ASP A 62 -5.01 12.44 3.86
CA ASP A 62 -4.22 13.62 3.58
C ASP A 62 -3.21 13.40 2.43
N GLN A 63 -3.13 12.17 1.93
CA GLN A 63 -2.19 11.83 0.86
C GLN A 63 -2.67 12.38 -0.49
N PRO A 64 -1.78 12.96 -1.31
CA PRO A 64 -2.12 13.37 -2.67
C PRO A 64 -2.67 12.19 -3.49
N GLU A 65 -3.72 12.42 -4.29
CA GLU A 65 -4.34 11.40 -5.16
C GLU A 65 -3.29 10.62 -5.96
N ARG A 66 -2.27 11.30 -6.43
CA ARG A 66 -1.14 10.73 -7.18
C ARG A 66 -0.40 9.65 -6.40
N GLN A 67 -0.25 9.81 -5.09
CA GLN A 67 0.41 8.84 -4.22
C GLN A 67 -0.49 7.63 -3.98
N ILE A 68 -1.79 7.85 -3.80
CA ILE A 68 -2.77 6.75 -3.65
C ILE A 68 -2.83 5.92 -4.94
N VAL A 69 -2.80 6.57 -6.10
CA VAL A 69 -2.75 5.90 -7.41
C VAL A 69 -1.48 5.04 -7.54
N ALA A 70 -0.31 5.55 -7.11
CA ALA A 70 0.93 4.78 -7.10
C ALA A 70 0.82 3.54 -6.20
N GLU A 71 0.23 3.68 -5.01
CA GLU A 71 0.01 2.57 -4.09
C GLU A 71 -1.00 1.53 -4.62
N LEU A 72 -2.06 1.95 -5.31
CA LEU A 72 -2.98 1.01 -5.97
C LEU A 72 -2.28 0.18 -7.04
N ILE A 73 -1.38 0.78 -7.82
CA ILE A 73 -0.57 0.04 -8.80
C ILE A 73 0.39 -0.91 -8.08
N ARG A 74 1.06 -0.45 -7.02
CA ARG A 74 1.98 -1.25 -6.22
C ARG A 74 1.27 -2.44 -5.55
N GLU A 75 0.10 -2.22 -4.99
CA GLU A 75 -0.74 -3.28 -4.40
C GLU A 75 -1.04 -4.38 -5.43
N GLN A 76 -1.44 -4.01 -6.64
CA GLN A 76 -1.72 -5.00 -7.67
C GLN A 76 -0.46 -5.74 -8.12
N ALA A 77 0.68 -5.08 -8.20
CA ALA A 77 1.94 -5.76 -8.45
C ALA A 77 2.29 -6.76 -7.32
N LEU A 78 2.13 -6.37 -6.04
CA LEU A 78 2.33 -7.25 -4.88
C LEU A 78 1.42 -8.48 -4.90
N ARG A 79 0.16 -8.32 -5.35
CA ARG A 79 -0.82 -9.41 -5.42
C ARG A 79 -0.58 -10.39 -6.57
N GLN A 80 0.04 -9.93 -7.65
CA GLN A 80 0.25 -10.73 -8.86
C GLN A 80 1.66 -11.35 -8.94
N LEU A 81 2.62 -10.80 -8.20
CA LEU A 81 3.99 -11.26 -8.19
C LEU A 81 4.27 -12.14 -6.97
N ASP A 82 5.03 -13.21 -7.18
CA ASP A 82 5.38 -14.17 -6.14
C ASP A 82 6.82 -13.99 -5.63
N LYS A 83 7.12 -14.57 -4.46
CA LYS A 83 8.45 -14.67 -3.85
C LYS A 83 9.05 -13.31 -3.46
N GLU A 84 10.33 -13.08 -3.82
CA GLU A 84 11.11 -11.90 -3.40
C GLU A 84 10.86 -10.64 -4.25
N VAL A 85 10.29 -10.78 -5.44
CA VAL A 85 10.07 -9.64 -6.36
C VAL A 85 9.17 -8.56 -5.76
N PRO A 86 8.07 -8.90 -5.07
CA PRO A 86 7.17 -7.90 -4.49
C PRO A 86 7.86 -6.92 -3.54
N HIS A 87 8.82 -7.39 -2.76
CA HIS A 87 9.48 -6.58 -1.72
C HIS A 87 10.51 -5.58 -2.27
N GLY A 88 10.87 -5.70 -3.54
CA GLY A 88 11.88 -4.87 -4.20
C GLY A 88 11.33 -3.93 -5.26
N ILE A 89 10.06 -3.53 -5.18
CA ILE A 89 9.42 -2.63 -6.14
C ILE A 89 8.95 -1.33 -5.52
N ALA A 90 9.06 -0.25 -6.30
CA ALA A 90 8.42 1.03 -6.07
C ALA A 90 7.61 1.43 -7.30
N VAL A 91 6.67 2.35 -7.15
CA VAL A 91 5.88 2.88 -8.27
C VAL A 91 5.98 4.40 -8.28
N VAL A 92 6.29 4.94 -9.44
CA VAL A 92 6.36 6.40 -9.66
C VAL A 92 5.32 6.78 -10.69
N ILE A 93 4.52 7.79 -10.40
CA ILE A 93 3.63 8.39 -11.38
C ILE A 93 4.42 9.42 -12.16
N ASP A 94 4.74 9.15 -13.41
CA ASP A 94 5.47 10.05 -14.28
C ASP A 94 4.58 11.21 -14.75
N SER A 95 3.33 10.90 -15.10
CA SER A 95 2.33 11.88 -15.54
C SER A 95 0.93 11.45 -15.11
N MET A 96 0.10 12.40 -14.71
CA MET A 96 -1.33 12.22 -14.44
C MET A 96 -2.05 13.50 -14.90
N LYS A 97 -2.83 13.40 -15.97
CA LYS A 97 -3.48 14.57 -16.62
C LYS A 97 -4.85 14.19 -17.13
N GLU A 98 -5.82 15.03 -16.81
CA GLU A 98 -7.14 14.95 -17.43
C GLU A 98 -7.08 15.43 -18.88
N ARG A 99 -7.82 14.76 -19.76
CA ARG A 99 -7.93 15.17 -21.16
C ARG A 99 -8.74 16.48 -21.30
N PRO A 100 -8.42 17.31 -22.28
CA PRO A 100 -9.14 18.60 -22.47
C PRO A 100 -10.66 18.46 -22.63
N ASN A 101 -11.13 17.32 -23.12
CA ASN A 101 -12.57 17.05 -23.29
C ASN A 101 -13.23 16.45 -22.03
N GLY A 102 -12.50 16.32 -20.93
CA GLY A 102 -12.95 15.69 -19.70
C GLY A 102 -13.15 14.18 -19.80
N GLY A 103 -13.57 13.56 -18.70
CA GLY A 103 -14.03 12.17 -18.63
C GLY A 103 -13.00 11.06 -18.76
N ILE A 104 -11.72 11.38 -19.02
CA ILE A 104 -10.62 10.41 -19.04
C ILE A 104 -9.37 11.07 -18.47
N ILE A 105 -8.72 10.36 -17.53
CA ILE A 105 -7.40 10.73 -17.01
C ILE A 105 -6.35 9.81 -17.64
N ASP A 106 -5.36 10.41 -18.32
CA ASP A 106 -4.17 9.72 -18.81
C ASP A 106 -3.14 9.63 -17.68
N ILE A 107 -2.75 8.41 -17.34
CA ILE A 107 -1.76 8.11 -16.29
C ILE A 107 -0.62 7.31 -16.91
N ASP A 108 0.59 7.87 -16.84
CA ASP A 108 1.83 7.16 -17.12
C ASP A 108 2.54 6.87 -15.80
N ALA A 109 2.88 5.60 -15.55
CA ALA A 109 3.55 5.20 -14.33
C ALA A 109 4.66 4.19 -14.58
N THR A 110 5.72 4.27 -13.79
CA THR A 110 6.88 3.37 -13.86
C THR A 110 6.97 2.50 -12.61
N ILE A 111 6.96 1.18 -12.80
CA ILE A 111 7.34 0.22 -11.76
C ILE A 111 8.86 0.12 -11.75
N VAL A 112 9.48 0.52 -10.65
CA VAL A 112 10.92 0.44 -10.43
C VAL A 112 11.24 -0.85 -9.70
N CYS A 113 12.26 -1.59 -10.16
CA CYS A 113 12.78 -2.80 -9.53
C CYS A 113 14.30 -2.76 -9.47
N GLU A 114 14.92 -3.63 -8.66
CA GLU A 114 16.37 -3.60 -8.44
C GLU A 114 17.18 -4.37 -9.47
N ARG A 115 16.62 -5.42 -10.10
CA ARG A 115 17.34 -6.38 -10.93
C ARG A 115 16.66 -6.60 -12.28
N ASP A 116 17.45 -6.88 -13.31
CA ASP A 116 16.91 -7.22 -14.63
C ASP A 116 16.06 -8.49 -14.62
N SER A 117 16.40 -9.47 -13.77
CA SER A 117 15.57 -10.66 -13.56
C SER A 117 14.18 -10.29 -13.04
N HIS A 118 14.07 -9.34 -12.11
CA HIS A 118 12.80 -8.84 -11.61
C HIS A 118 11.99 -8.14 -12.72
N LYS A 119 12.66 -7.33 -13.54
CA LYS A 119 12.03 -6.67 -14.71
C LYS A 119 11.40 -7.71 -15.64
N GLY A 120 12.10 -8.80 -15.96
CA GLY A 120 11.58 -9.87 -16.78
C GLY A 120 10.30 -10.52 -16.19
N ILE A 121 10.28 -10.76 -14.86
CA ILE A 121 9.13 -11.33 -14.15
C ILE A 121 7.95 -10.37 -14.15
N ILE A 122 8.19 -9.07 -13.87
CA ILE A 122 7.14 -8.03 -13.83
C ILE A 122 6.50 -7.84 -15.21
N ILE A 123 7.29 -7.87 -16.28
CA ILE A 123 6.77 -7.79 -17.65
C ILE A 123 6.02 -9.07 -18.01
N GLY A 124 6.61 -10.22 -17.69
CA GLY A 124 6.08 -11.53 -18.04
C GLY A 124 6.19 -11.86 -19.54
N LYS A 125 5.76 -13.06 -19.91
CA LYS A 125 5.80 -13.51 -21.32
C LYS A 125 4.94 -12.58 -22.17
N GLN A 126 5.56 -11.96 -23.18
CA GLN A 126 4.90 -11.00 -24.10
C GLN A 126 4.14 -9.87 -23.39
N GLY A 127 4.56 -9.46 -22.20
CA GLY A 127 3.93 -8.39 -21.43
C GLY A 127 2.67 -8.80 -20.67
N ALA A 128 2.34 -10.08 -20.61
CA ALA A 128 1.08 -10.57 -20.01
C ALA A 128 0.94 -10.22 -18.53
N MET A 129 2.01 -10.30 -17.75
CA MET A 129 1.97 -9.97 -16.31
C MET A 129 1.76 -8.47 -16.10
N LEU A 130 2.51 -7.63 -16.81
CA LEU A 130 2.37 -6.18 -16.74
C LEU A 130 0.97 -5.72 -17.15
N LYS A 131 0.41 -6.33 -18.20
CA LYS A 131 -0.98 -6.08 -18.63
C LYS A 131 -1.99 -6.48 -17.55
N LYS A 132 -1.77 -7.61 -16.88
CA LYS A 132 -2.64 -8.09 -15.79
C LYS A 132 -2.61 -7.11 -14.61
N ILE A 133 -1.41 -6.69 -14.17
CA ILE A 133 -1.23 -5.67 -13.12
C ILE A 133 -1.98 -4.39 -13.51
N GLY A 134 -1.73 -3.87 -14.70
CA GLY A 134 -2.34 -2.63 -15.17
C GLY A 134 -3.86 -2.69 -15.26
N THR A 135 -4.42 -3.83 -15.69
CA THR A 135 -5.88 -4.02 -15.77
C THR A 135 -6.53 -3.94 -14.38
N HIS A 136 -5.98 -4.65 -13.39
CA HIS A 136 -6.53 -4.65 -12.04
C HIS A 136 -6.32 -3.30 -11.33
N ALA A 137 -5.15 -2.68 -11.51
CA ALA A 137 -4.87 -1.35 -10.96
C ALA A 137 -5.84 -0.31 -11.51
N ARG A 138 -6.09 -0.32 -12.83
CA ARG A 138 -7.02 0.60 -13.48
C ARG A 138 -8.41 0.57 -12.84
N TYR A 139 -8.97 -0.61 -12.55
CA TYR A 139 -10.29 -0.70 -11.90
C TYR A 139 -10.31 -0.05 -10.52
N GLY A 140 -9.25 -0.23 -9.73
CA GLY A 140 -9.13 0.43 -8.42
C GLY A 140 -9.03 1.95 -8.54
N ILE A 141 -8.24 2.43 -9.50
CA ILE A 141 -8.03 3.84 -9.77
C ILE A 141 -9.31 4.51 -10.31
N GLU A 142 -9.99 3.88 -11.28
CA GLU A 142 -11.28 4.39 -11.81
C GLU A 142 -12.34 4.53 -10.71
N ARG A 143 -12.35 3.61 -9.74
CA ARG A 143 -13.27 3.68 -8.60
C ARG A 143 -12.87 4.78 -7.61
N LEU A 144 -11.57 5.04 -7.41
CA LEU A 144 -11.08 6.10 -6.54
C LEU A 144 -11.39 7.49 -7.11
N LEU A 145 -11.14 7.67 -8.41
CA LEU A 145 -11.24 8.97 -9.08
C LEU A 145 -12.63 9.25 -9.67
N ASP A 146 -13.56 8.28 -9.56
CA ASP A 146 -14.90 8.31 -10.18
C ASP A 146 -14.87 8.73 -11.67
N THR A 147 -13.82 8.32 -12.39
CA THR A 147 -13.64 8.66 -13.81
C THR A 147 -12.87 7.58 -14.57
N LYS A 148 -12.97 7.59 -15.91
CA LYS A 148 -12.24 6.65 -16.75
C LYS A 148 -10.75 6.95 -16.76
N VAL A 149 -9.94 5.87 -16.79
CA VAL A 149 -8.47 5.98 -16.76
C VAL A 149 -7.84 5.23 -17.93
N ASN A 150 -6.93 5.91 -18.62
CA ASN A 150 -6.01 5.31 -19.57
C ASN A 150 -4.65 5.15 -18.88
N LEU A 151 -4.41 3.96 -18.32
CA LEU A 151 -3.19 3.65 -17.58
C LEU A 151 -2.15 3.02 -18.50
N LYS A 152 -0.96 3.62 -18.55
CA LYS A 152 0.24 3.06 -19.19
C LYS A 152 1.29 2.75 -18.14
N LEU A 153 1.82 1.52 -18.17
CA LEU A 153 2.83 1.05 -17.23
C LEU A 153 4.15 0.77 -17.93
N TRP A 154 5.23 1.22 -17.31
CA TRP A 154 6.60 0.96 -17.70
C TRP A 154 7.33 0.20 -16.59
N VAL A 155 8.42 -0.50 -16.93
CA VAL A 155 9.26 -1.16 -15.94
C VAL A 155 10.70 -0.72 -16.12
N LYS A 156 11.30 -0.19 -15.03
CA LYS A 156 12.67 0.33 -15.03
C LYS A 156 13.49 -0.36 -13.94
N VAL A 157 14.73 -0.72 -14.28
CA VAL A 157 15.69 -1.23 -13.30
C VAL A 157 16.45 -0.06 -12.71
N LYS A 158 16.51 0.01 -11.38
CA LYS A 158 17.34 0.92 -10.64
C LYS A 158 18.00 0.17 -9.48
N LYS A 159 19.28 -0.14 -9.66
CA LYS A 159 20.06 -0.90 -8.68
C LYS A 159 20.15 -0.12 -7.38
N ASP A 160 20.11 -0.85 -6.27
CA ASP A 160 20.32 -0.35 -4.91
C ASP A 160 19.44 0.87 -4.52
N TRP A 161 18.24 0.97 -5.12
CA TRP A 161 17.36 2.10 -4.87
C TRP A 161 16.88 2.16 -3.41
N ARG A 162 16.79 1.02 -2.73
CA ARG A 162 16.41 0.93 -1.32
C ARG A 162 17.49 1.42 -0.36
N ASP A 163 18.74 1.44 -0.81
CA ASP A 163 19.89 1.87 -0.01
C ASP A 163 20.27 3.34 -0.30
N THR A 164 19.50 4.01 -1.16
CA THR A 164 19.75 5.40 -1.56
C THR A 164 18.67 6.32 -0.99
N ASP A 165 19.01 7.13 0.02
CA ASP A 165 18.08 8.04 0.69
C ASP A 165 17.31 8.96 -0.26
N THR A 166 17.98 9.55 -1.25
CA THR A 166 17.34 10.41 -2.26
C THR A 166 16.29 9.65 -3.08
N LEU A 167 16.51 8.35 -3.36
CA LEU A 167 15.55 7.56 -4.11
C LEU A 167 14.38 7.11 -3.23
N LEU A 168 14.63 6.81 -1.97
CA LEU A 168 13.58 6.50 -1.00
C LEU A 168 12.63 7.69 -0.83
N LYS A 169 13.16 8.92 -0.71
CA LYS A 169 12.35 10.14 -0.67
C LYS A 169 11.56 10.33 -1.98
N ASN A 170 12.22 10.23 -3.13
CA ASN A 170 11.57 10.40 -4.44
C ASN A 170 10.47 9.37 -4.72
N PHE A 171 10.53 8.21 -4.09
CA PHE A 171 9.54 7.14 -4.23
C PHE A 171 8.48 7.14 -3.10
N GLY A 172 8.52 8.12 -2.18
CA GLY A 172 7.54 8.30 -1.12
C GLY A 172 7.68 7.31 0.06
N PHE A 173 8.88 6.74 0.26
CA PHE A 173 9.16 5.84 1.40
C PHE A 173 9.76 6.54 2.61
N ARG A 174 10.12 7.81 2.48
CA ARG A 174 10.59 8.69 3.58
C ARG A 174 10.03 10.09 3.37
N ASP A 175 9.65 10.74 4.46
CA ASP A 175 9.27 12.14 4.48
C ASP A 175 10.49 13.05 4.23
N GLU A 176 10.24 14.28 3.81
CA GLU A 176 11.26 15.29 3.55
C GLU A 176 12.08 15.67 4.80
#